data_7734d41de4d49c6937be054b596d5d33
#
_entry.id   7734d41de4d49c6937be054b596d5d33
#
_cell.length_a   1.000
_cell.length_b   1.000
_cell.length_c   1.000
_cell.angle_alpha   90.00
_cell.angle_beta   90.00
_cell.angle_gamma   90.00
#
_symmetry.space_group_name_H-M   'P 1'
#
loop_
_entity.id
_entity.type
_entity.pdbx_description
1 polymer ?
#
loop_
_entity_poly.entity_id
_entity_poly.type
_entity_poly.pdbx_seq_one_letter_code
_entity_poly.pdbx_strand_id
1 'polypeptide(L)'
;IPSYSLANEKKQNLQNIYTLLQEKKFEEGIKNLQVLSEQNDINAQLLYSKILFSGDLTPQDFENSYFWGFSALLGGKKKASNILEKLNEYLNEEQIRDITTKLREFLEKRAYEKDKRAIVQIAKIYENFTEPPDLINAYTWYNIAVAQGIKTAKSKRDEVLNSLNEKDLLDAQSLSIKLFKKINN
;
A
#
# COMPACT_ATOMS: atom_id res chain seq x y z
N ILE A 1 -9.98 19.25 11.75
CA ILE A 1 -11.07 19.12 10.74
C ILE A 1 -10.53 18.86 9.28
N PRO A 2 -9.24 18.65 9.00
CA PRO A 2 -8.81 18.35 7.61
C PRO A 2 -9.16 16.95 7.11
N SER A 3 -9.26 15.95 7.98
CA SER A 3 -9.44 14.54 7.58
C SER A 3 -10.83 14.21 7.01
N TYR A 4 -11.86 14.91 7.44
CA TYR A 4 -13.25 14.68 7.00
C TYR A 4 -13.48 15.22 5.57
N SER A 5 -12.85 16.34 5.22
CA SER A 5 -12.91 16.95 3.90
C SER A 5 -12.21 16.07 2.84
N LEU A 6 -11.01 15.57 3.12
CA LEU A 6 -10.24 14.71 2.21
C LEU A 6 -10.94 13.36 1.94
N ALA A 7 -11.54 12.76 2.96
CA ALA A 7 -12.27 11.51 2.81
C ALA A 7 -13.54 11.66 1.95
N ASN A 8 -14.25 12.79 2.11
CA ASN A 8 -15.41 13.12 1.29
C ASN A 8 -15.02 13.43 -0.16
N GLU A 9 -13.94 14.17 -0.36
CA GLU A 9 -13.41 14.48 -1.69
C GLU A 9 -12.99 13.22 -2.44
N LYS A 10 -12.26 12.30 -1.80
CA LYS A 10 -11.89 11.00 -2.39
C LYS A 10 -13.11 10.12 -2.70
N LYS A 11 -14.13 10.11 -1.83
CA LYS A 11 -15.37 9.38 -2.09
C LYS A 11 -16.13 9.98 -3.27
N GLN A 12 -16.16 11.28 -3.38
CA GLN A 12 -16.80 11.99 -4.50
C GLN A 12 -16.04 11.73 -5.80
N ASN A 13 -14.70 11.71 -5.77
CA ASN A 13 -13.87 11.40 -6.91
C ASN A 13 -14.08 9.95 -7.41
N LEU A 14 -14.18 8.97 -6.52
CA LEU A 14 -14.46 7.59 -6.91
C LEU A 14 -15.88 7.45 -7.50
N GLN A 15 -16.87 8.16 -6.97
CA GLN A 15 -18.23 8.18 -7.51
C GLN A 15 -18.26 8.78 -8.92
N ASN A 16 -17.51 9.86 -9.17
CA ASN A 16 -17.37 10.44 -10.50
C ASN A 16 -16.74 9.45 -11.49
N ILE A 17 -15.74 8.68 -11.05
CA ILE A 17 -15.13 7.62 -11.88
C ILE A 17 -16.18 6.58 -12.29
N TYR A 18 -17.00 6.10 -11.36
CA TYR A 18 -18.09 5.17 -11.70
C TYR A 18 -19.06 5.78 -12.72
N THR A 19 -19.41 7.05 -12.58
CA THR A 19 -20.28 7.76 -13.53
C THR A 19 -19.65 7.80 -14.92
N LEU A 20 -18.37 8.17 -15.02
CA LEU A 20 -17.64 8.19 -16.30
C LEU A 20 -17.62 6.81 -16.98
N LEU A 21 -17.38 5.74 -16.21
CA LEU A 21 -17.37 4.38 -16.74
C LEU A 21 -18.78 3.95 -17.22
N GLN A 22 -19.84 4.32 -16.51
CA GLN A 22 -21.22 4.08 -16.92
C GLN A 22 -21.61 4.86 -18.20
N GLU A 23 -21.12 6.08 -18.34
CA GLU A 23 -21.29 6.92 -19.53
C GLU A 23 -20.40 6.50 -20.70
N LYS A 24 -19.64 5.39 -20.57
CA LYS A 24 -18.68 4.87 -21.56
C LYS A 24 -17.53 5.84 -21.90
N LYS A 25 -17.23 6.79 -21.01
CA LYS A 25 -16.06 7.67 -21.06
C LYS A 25 -14.84 6.97 -20.46
N PHE A 26 -14.45 5.82 -21.06
CA PHE A 26 -13.49 4.90 -20.47
C PHE A 26 -12.11 5.52 -20.28
N GLU A 27 -11.59 6.22 -21.27
CA GLU A 27 -10.26 6.83 -21.21
C GLU A 27 -10.15 7.82 -20.04
N GLU A 28 -11.12 8.71 -19.88
CA GLU A 28 -11.17 9.69 -18.79
C GLU A 28 -11.36 8.99 -17.44
N GLY A 29 -12.26 8.01 -17.36
CA GLY A 29 -12.52 7.23 -16.15
C GLY A 29 -11.29 6.48 -15.68
N ILE A 30 -10.56 5.81 -16.58
CA ILE A 30 -9.32 5.08 -16.27
C ILE A 30 -8.21 6.03 -15.83
N LYS A 31 -8.02 7.16 -16.52
CA LYS A 31 -7.03 8.17 -16.14
C LYS A 31 -7.28 8.70 -14.72
N ASN A 32 -8.53 9.05 -14.41
CA ASN A 32 -8.89 9.54 -13.08
C ASN A 32 -8.74 8.44 -12.01
N LEU A 33 -9.04 7.19 -12.37
CA LEU A 33 -8.84 6.04 -11.49
C LEU A 33 -7.37 5.80 -11.18
N GLN A 34 -6.50 5.92 -12.16
CA GLN A 34 -5.05 5.84 -11.98
C GLN A 34 -4.56 6.92 -11.02
N VAL A 35 -4.93 8.18 -11.24
CA VAL A 35 -4.55 9.30 -10.36
C VAL A 35 -5.00 9.06 -8.92
N LEU A 36 -6.23 8.58 -8.71
CA LEU A 36 -6.74 8.30 -7.38
C LEU A 36 -6.01 7.11 -6.72
N SER A 37 -5.61 6.11 -7.52
CA SER A 37 -4.81 4.97 -7.06
C SER A 37 -3.40 5.40 -6.63
N GLU A 38 -2.78 6.32 -7.37
CA GLU A 38 -1.48 6.93 -7.05
C GLU A 38 -1.54 7.78 -5.76
N GLN A 39 -2.71 8.31 -5.42
CA GLN A 39 -2.96 8.98 -4.13
C GLN A 39 -3.18 8.00 -2.96
N ASN A 40 -2.88 6.72 -3.16
CA ASN A 40 -3.04 5.64 -2.20
C ASN A 40 -4.50 5.47 -1.70
N ASP A 41 -5.48 5.68 -2.59
CA ASP A 41 -6.87 5.30 -2.31
C ASP A 41 -7.07 3.81 -2.57
N ILE A 42 -7.27 3.06 -1.50
CA ILE A 42 -7.35 1.58 -1.56
C ILE A 42 -8.60 1.03 -2.27
N ASN A 43 -9.66 1.84 -2.41
CA ASN A 43 -10.84 1.43 -3.18
C ASN A 43 -10.58 1.61 -4.68
N ALA A 44 -9.94 2.73 -5.05
CA ALA A 44 -9.50 2.99 -6.40
C ALA A 44 -8.48 1.94 -6.85
N GLN A 45 -7.49 1.62 -6.02
CA GLN A 45 -6.48 0.59 -6.29
C GLN A 45 -7.11 -0.78 -6.54
N LEU A 46 -8.09 -1.20 -5.71
CA LEU A 46 -8.79 -2.46 -5.93
C LEU A 46 -9.60 -2.46 -7.24
N LEU A 47 -10.27 -1.35 -7.56
CA LEU A 47 -11.02 -1.24 -8.81
C LEU A 47 -10.08 -1.26 -10.01
N TYR A 48 -8.98 -0.52 -9.95
CA TYR A 48 -7.99 -0.44 -11.03
C TYR A 48 -7.33 -1.81 -11.28
N SER A 49 -6.94 -2.50 -10.21
CA SER A 49 -6.43 -3.88 -10.28
C SER A 49 -7.39 -4.80 -11.04
N LYS A 50 -8.70 -4.75 -10.75
CA LYS A 50 -9.70 -5.57 -11.42
C LYS A 50 -9.83 -5.24 -12.92
N ILE A 51 -9.81 -3.97 -13.27
CA ILE A 51 -9.91 -3.52 -14.66
C ILE A 51 -8.69 -3.98 -15.46
N LEU A 52 -7.49 -3.81 -14.89
CA LEU A 52 -6.25 -4.28 -15.52
C LEU A 52 -6.20 -5.81 -15.66
N PHE A 53 -6.79 -6.54 -14.72
CA PHE A 53 -6.88 -8.00 -14.80
C PHE A 53 -7.85 -8.45 -15.91
N SER A 54 -9.05 -7.84 -15.99
CA SER A 54 -10.07 -8.26 -16.94
C SER A 54 -9.73 -7.88 -18.38
N GLY A 55 -9.11 -6.73 -18.60
CA GLY A 55 -8.83 -6.24 -19.94
C GLY A 55 -10.03 -5.68 -20.70
N ASP A 56 -11.19 -5.52 -20.03
CA ASP A 56 -12.44 -5.12 -20.68
C ASP A 56 -12.49 -3.62 -21.07
N LEU A 57 -11.80 -2.78 -20.32
CA LEU A 57 -11.83 -1.31 -20.48
C LEU A 57 -10.46 -0.71 -20.86
N THR A 58 -9.41 -1.49 -20.75
CA THR A 58 -8.02 -1.18 -21.10
C THR A 58 -7.30 -2.50 -21.37
N PRO A 59 -6.18 -2.54 -22.13
CA PRO A 59 -5.41 -3.77 -22.30
C PRO A 59 -5.07 -4.43 -20.97
N GLN A 60 -5.10 -5.77 -20.94
CA GLN A 60 -4.66 -6.53 -19.77
C GLN A 60 -3.23 -6.18 -19.39
N ASP A 61 -3.02 -6.01 -18.07
CA ASP A 61 -1.70 -5.77 -17.49
C ASP A 61 -1.62 -6.45 -16.13
N PHE A 62 -1.11 -7.66 -16.11
CA PHE A 62 -1.06 -8.48 -14.91
C PHE A 62 -0.08 -7.96 -13.86
N GLU A 63 1.05 -7.38 -14.26
CA GLU A 63 2.02 -6.82 -13.32
C GLU A 63 1.44 -5.60 -12.59
N ASN A 64 0.86 -4.65 -13.31
CA ASN A 64 0.21 -3.50 -12.70
C ASN A 64 -1.08 -3.89 -11.95
N SER A 65 -1.80 -4.91 -12.42
CA SER A 65 -2.94 -5.47 -11.68
C SER A 65 -2.50 -6.01 -10.32
N TYR A 66 -1.39 -6.77 -10.29
CA TYR A 66 -0.81 -7.26 -9.03
C TYR A 66 -0.35 -6.12 -8.13
N PHE A 67 0.37 -5.15 -8.66
CA PHE A 67 0.85 -3.98 -7.91
C PHE A 67 -0.29 -3.27 -7.18
N TRP A 68 -1.36 -2.90 -7.88
CA TRP A 68 -2.49 -2.19 -7.29
C TRP A 68 -3.34 -3.08 -6.39
N GLY A 69 -3.53 -4.34 -6.74
CA GLY A 69 -4.22 -5.32 -5.91
C GLY A 69 -3.49 -5.56 -4.59
N PHE A 70 -2.17 -5.68 -4.64
CA PHE A 70 -1.34 -5.88 -3.46
C PHE A 70 -1.31 -4.63 -2.57
N SER A 71 -1.19 -3.43 -3.15
CA SER A 71 -1.33 -2.18 -2.40
C SER A 71 -2.67 -2.08 -1.67
N ALA A 72 -3.76 -2.43 -2.35
CA ALA A 72 -5.10 -2.45 -1.76
C ALA A 72 -5.21 -3.49 -0.61
N LEU A 73 -4.64 -4.68 -0.78
CA LEU A 73 -4.60 -5.73 0.26
C LEU A 73 -3.87 -5.24 1.52
N LEU A 74 -2.68 -4.69 1.35
CA LEU A 74 -1.87 -4.11 2.45
C LEU A 74 -2.63 -3.00 3.15
N GLY A 75 -3.41 -2.21 2.41
CA GLY A 75 -4.31 -1.18 2.92
C GLY A 75 -5.56 -1.69 3.63
N GLY A 76 -5.78 -3.02 3.65
CA GLY A 76 -6.89 -3.67 4.36
C GLY A 76 -8.05 -4.13 3.47
N LYS A 77 -7.93 -4.08 2.14
CA LYS A 77 -8.94 -4.59 1.22
C LYS A 77 -8.80 -6.11 1.02
N LYS A 78 -9.30 -6.89 1.98
CA LYS A 78 -9.22 -8.36 1.97
C LYS A 78 -9.68 -9.00 0.64
N LYS A 79 -10.68 -8.41 -0.04
CA LYS A 79 -11.17 -8.90 -1.34
C LYS A 79 -10.12 -8.87 -2.46
N ALA A 80 -9.02 -8.14 -2.26
CA ALA A 80 -7.91 -8.12 -3.21
C ALA A 80 -7.17 -9.46 -3.27
N SER A 81 -7.19 -10.29 -2.19
CA SER A 81 -6.56 -11.62 -2.20
C SER A 81 -7.05 -12.49 -3.36
N ASN A 82 -8.35 -12.45 -3.66
CA ASN A 82 -8.93 -13.28 -4.73
C ASN A 82 -8.34 -12.98 -6.13
N ILE A 83 -7.95 -11.72 -6.38
CA ILE A 83 -7.34 -11.36 -7.67
C ILE A 83 -5.86 -11.68 -7.67
N LEU A 84 -5.18 -11.52 -6.54
CA LEU A 84 -3.77 -11.87 -6.39
C LEU A 84 -3.55 -13.39 -6.53
N GLU A 85 -4.43 -14.21 -5.95
CA GLU A 85 -4.41 -15.67 -6.12
C GLU A 85 -4.49 -16.07 -7.60
N LYS A 86 -5.38 -15.43 -8.37
CA LYS A 86 -5.48 -15.68 -9.82
C LYS A 86 -4.22 -15.21 -10.56
N LEU A 87 -3.67 -14.07 -10.19
CA LEU A 87 -2.46 -13.51 -10.81
C LEU A 87 -1.21 -14.37 -10.56
N ASN A 88 -1.16 -15.12 -9.46
CA ASN A 88 -0.08 -16.09 -9.20
C ASN A 88 -0.02 -17.23 -10.22
N GLU A 89 -1.07 -17.45 -11.02
CA GLU A 89 -1.06 -18.40 -12.14
C GLU A 89 -0.31 -17.86 -13.37
N TYR A 90 -0.14 -16.54 -13.46
CA TYR A 90 0.45 -15.84 -14.61
C TYR A 90 1.80 -15.19 -14.31
N LEU A 91 2.10 -14.90 -13.05
CA LEU A 91 3.33 -14.23 -12.62
C LEU A 91 4.23 -15.22 -11.85
N ASN A 92 5.51 -15.23 -12.19
CA ASN A 92 6.49 -16.01 -11.45
C ASN A 92 6.99 -15.27 -10.19
N GLU A 93 7.73 -15.98 -9.34
CA GLU A 93 8.23 -15.43 -8.07
C GLU A 93 9.17 -14.23 -8.26
N GLU A 94 9.98 -14.20 -9.31
CA GLU A 94 10.88 -13.09 -9.60
C GLU A 94 10.08 -11.82 -9.94
N GLN A 95 9.09 -11.95 -10.81
CA GLN A 95 8.18 -10.84 -11.15
C GLN A 95 7.44 -10.31 -9.90
N ILE A 96 6.97 -11.21 -9.05
CA ILE A 96 6.29 -10.82 -7.80
C ILE A 96 7.24 -10.09 -6.85
N ARG A 97 8.51 -10.53 -6.73
CA ARG A 97 9.53 -9.84 -5.93
C ARG A 97 9.81 -8.43 -6.47
N ASP A 98 9.94 -8.30 -7.79
CA ASP A 98 10.16 -7.00 -8.44
C ASP A 98 8.98 -6.06 -8.22
N ILE A 99 7.75 -6.55 -8.37
CA ILE A 99 6.53 -5.79 -8.09
C ILE A 99 6.49 -5.35 -6.62
N THR A 100 6.83 -6.25 -5.70
CA THR A 100 6.88 -5.95 -4.26
C THR A 100 7.90 -4.85 -3.95
N THR A 101 9.06 -4.89 -4.60
CA THR A 101 10.10 -3.86 -4.47
C THR A 101 9.61 -2.51 -4.99
N LYS A 102 9.03 -2.46 -6.18
CA LYS A 102 8.44 -1.25 -6.77
C LYS A 102 7.32 -0.68 -5.89
N LEU A 103 6.49 -1.56 -5.33
CA LEU A 103 5.42 -1.15 -4.42
C LEU A 103 5.98 -0.54 -3.13
N ARG A 104 7.02 -1.14 -2.54
CA ARG A 104 7.68 -0.57 -1.36
C ARG A 104 8.23 0.83 -1.64
N GLU A 105 8.94 1.02 -2.76
CA GLU A 105 9.45 2.33 -3.17
C GLU A 105 8.33 3.37 -3.36
N PHE A 106 7.24 2.98 -4.00
CA PHE A 106 6.04 3.82 -4.12
C PHE A 106 5.48 4.22 -2.74
N LEU A 107 5.35 3.26 -1.82
CA LEU A 107 4.83 3.51 -0.48
C LEU A 107 5.79 4.37 0.36
N GLU A 108 7.11 4.20 0.23
CA GLU A 108 8.11 5.04 0.89
C GLU A 108 7.97 6.51 0.44
N LYS A 109 7.83 6.76 -0.86
CA LYS A 109 7.53 8.10 -1.37
C LYS A 109 6.27 8.67 -0.73
N ARG A 110 5.19 7.90 -0.67
CA ARG A 110 3.93 8.31 -0.03
C ARG A 110 4.09 8.57 1.47
N ALA A 111 4.91 7.77 2.17
CA ALA A 111 5.21 7.99 3.58
C ALA A 111 5.94 9.33 3.82
N TYR A 112 6.89 9.69 2.95
CA TYR A 112 7.54 11.01 2.99
C TYR A 112 6.59 12.17 2.64
N GLU A 113 5.53 11.92 1.90
CA GLU A 113 4.43 12.85 1.68
C GLU A 113 3.39 12.84 2.83
N LYS A 114 3.74 12.26 3.98
CA LYS A 114 2.94 12.18 5.22
C LYS A 114 1.67 11.30 5.09
N ASP A 115 1.65 10.37 4.14
CA ASP A 115 0.60 9.35 4.07
C ASP A 115 0.79 8.30 5.15
N LYS A 116 0.02 8.41 6.22
CA LYS A 116 0.08 7.49 7.38
C LYS A 116 -0.26 6.04 7.03
N ARG A 117 -1.08 5.81 6.01
CA ARG A 117 -1.43 4.46 5.58
C ARG A 117 -0.23 3.77 4.96
N ALA A 118 0.53 4.49 4.13
CA ALA A 118 1.74 3.98 3.51
C ALA A 118 2.75 3.47 4.55
N ILE A 119 2.90 4.17 5.67
CA ILE A 119 3.80 3.77 6.77
C ILE A 119 3.46 2.34 7.28
N VAL A 120 2.17 2.06 7.50
CA VAL A 120 1.72 0.73 7.95
C VAL A 120 1.84 -0.32 6.85
N GLN A 121 1.58 0.05 5.59
CA GLN A 121 1.71 -0.85 4.46
C GLN A 121 3.16 -1.32 4.27
N ILE A 122 4.14 -0.42 4.42
CA ILE A 122 5.57 -0.74 4.35
C ILE A 122 5.95 -1.72 5.49
N ALA A 123 5.51 -1.45 6.71
CA ALA A 123 5.77 -2.34 7.84
C ALA A 123 5.29 -3.78 7.57
N LYS A 124 4.10 -3.92 6.99
CA LYS A 124 3.54 -5.23 6.61
C LYS A 124 4.34 -5.92 5.51
N ILE A 125 4.92 -5.17 4.56
CA ILE A 125 5.78 -5.76 3.53
C ILE A 125 6.99 -6.40 4.20
N TYR A 126 7.68 -5.69 5.06
CA TYR A 126 8.87 -6.21 5.75
C TYR A 126 8.56 -7.36 6.71
N GLU A 127 7.39 -7.33 7.37
CA GLU A 127 6.97 -8.40 8.29
C GLU A 127 6.62 -9.71 7.57
N ASN A 128 5.95 -9.63 6.39
CA ASN A 128 5.27 -10.80 5.84
C ASN A 128 5.61 -11.11 4.37
N PHE A 129 6.30 -10.21 3.66
CA PHE A 129 6.50 -10.33 2.22
C PHE A 129 7.97 -10.11 1.79
N THR A 130 8.89 -10.24 2.72
CA THR A 130 10.33 -10.42 2.48
C THR A 130 10.73 -11.83 2.91
N GLU A 131 11.76 -12.38 2.30
CA GLU A 131 12.21 -13.74 2.61
C GLU A 131 13.74 -13.74 2.82
N PRO A 132 14.22 -13.93 4.07
CA PRO A 132 13.43 -14.04 5.31
C PRO A 132 12.72 -12.72 5.69
N PRO A 133 11.74 -12.75 6.62
CA PRO A 133 11.11 -11.54 7.15
C PRO A 133 12.13 -10.55 7.72
N ASP A 134 12.05 -9.29 7.30
CA ASP A 134 12.93 -8.22 7.79
C ASP A 134 12.32 -7.55 9.03
N LEU A 135 12.53 -8.17 10.18
CA LEU A 135 11.93 -7.72 11.43
C LEU A 135 12.49 -6.39 11.93
N ILE A 136 13.73 -6.03 11.57
CA ILE A 136 14.33 -4.73 11.91
C ILE A 136 13.55 -3.62 11.21
N ASN A 137 13.36 -3.73 9.90
CA ASN A 137 12.59 -2.76 9.14
C ASN A 137 11.09 -2.82 9.48
N ALA A 138 10.52 -4.00 9.72
CA ALA A 138 9.12 -4.12 10.16
C ALA A 138 8.87 -3.37 11.48
N TYR A 139 9.71 -3.59 12.50
CA TYR A 139 9.65 -2.84 13.76
C TYR A 139 9.82 -1.35 13.53
N THR A 140 10.82 -0.96 12.74
CA THR A 140 11.10 0.43 12.42
C THR A 140 9.86 1.17 11.92
N TRP A 141 9.20 0.63 10.91
CA TRP A 141 8.02 1.25 10.33
C TRP A 141 6.77 1.19 11.21
N TYR A 142 6.56 0.11 11.98
CA TYR A 142 5.50 0.07 13.00
C TYR A 142 5.75 1.09 14.13
N ASN A 143 7.00 1.26 14.55
CA ASN A 143 7.36 2.23 15.58
C ASN A 143 7.09 3.67 15.10
N ILE A 144 7.42 3.99 13.85
CA ILE A 144 7.06 5.26 13.22
C ILE A 144 5.54 5.43 13.15
N ALA A 145 4.79 4.38 12.76
CA ALA A 145 3.34 4.42 12.71
C ALA A 145 2.73 4.77 14.08
N VAL A 146 3.22 4.16 15.15
CA VAL A 146 2.77 4.46 16.52
C VAL A 146 3.10 5.91 16.88
N ALA A 147 4.30 6.41 16.58
CA ALA A 147 4.71 7.79 16.82
C ALA A 147 3.87 8.81 16.01
N GLN A 148 3.35 8.42 14.84
CA GLN A 148 2.41 9.19 14.03
C GLN A 148 0.94 9.10 14.54
N GLY A 149 0.71 8.45 15.68
CA GLY A 149 -0.60 8.32 16.31
C GLY A 149 -1.48 7.21 15.77
N ILE A 150 -0.93 6.25 15.02
CA ILE A 150 -1.68 5.08 14.53
C ILE A 150 -1.76 4.03 15.63
N LYS A 151 -2.78 4.12 16.47
CA LYS A 151 -2.94 3.26 17.66
C LYS A 151 -2.99 1.76 17.33
N THR A 152 -3.56 1.40 16.19
CA THR A 152 -3.67 0.01 15.73
C THR A 152 -2.32 -0.64 15.39
N ALA A 153 -1.28 0.15 15.13
CA ALA A 153 0.06 -0.35 14.86
C ALA A 153 0.80 -0.81 16.15
N LYS A 154 0.33 -0.39 17.35
CA LYS A 154 1.03 -0.67 18.60
C LYS A 154 1.14 -2.17 18.87
N SER A 155 0.06 -2.93 18.75
CA SER A 155 0.07 -4.37 18.96
C SER A 155 1.07 -5.09 18.05
N LYS A 156 1.10 -4.69 16.77
CA LYS A 156 2.03 -5.25 15.79
C LYS A 156 3.48 -4.88 16.06
N ARG A 157 3.76 -3.63 16.44
CA ARG A 157 5.09 -3.23 16.89
C ARG A 157 5.58 -4.08 18.06
N ASP A 158 4.73 -4.26 19.08
CA ASP A 158 5.07 -5.00 20.30
C ASP A 158 5.25 -6.50 20.01
N GLU A 159 4.49 -7.07 19.07
CA GLU A 159 4.65 -8.44 18.59
C GLU A 159 6.02 -8.64 17.90
N VAL A 160 6.39 -7.75 16.97
CA VAL A 160 7.68 -7.80 16.27
C VAL A 160 8.84 -7.56 17.25
N LEU A 161 8.67 -6.66 18.22
CA LEU A 161 9.66 -6.39 19.27
C LEU A 161 10.07 -7.67 20.00
N ASN A 162 9.11 -8.52 20.35
CA ASN A 162 9.37 -9.78 21.06
C ASN A 162 10.19 -10.80 20.25
N SER A 163 10.33 -10.59 18.96
CA SER A 163 11.08 -11.45 18.04
C SER A 163 12.48 -10.90 17.72
N LEU A 164 12.81 -9.70 18.19
CA LEU A 164 14.12 -9.07 17.99
C LEU A 164 15.05 -9.36 19.18
N ASN A 165 16.33 -9.59 18.90
CA ASN A 165 17.36 -9.56 19.93
C ASN A 165 17.69 -8.11 20.33
N GLU A 166 18.44 -7.92 21.41
CA GLU A 166 18.76 -6.59 21.96
C GLU A 166 19.47 -5.68 20.94
N LYS A 167 20.45 -6.22 20.20
CA LYS A 167 21.20 -5.44 19.20
C LYS A 167 20.28 -4.98 18.06
N ASP A 168 19.50 -5.90 17.49
CA ASP A 168 18.61 -5.60 16.38
C ASP A 168 17.51 -4.61 16.79
N LEU A 169 17.04 -4.70 18.03
CA LEU A 169 16.11 -3.73 18.60
C LEU A 169 16.70 -2.32 18.70
N LEU A 170 17.93 -2.17 19.17
CA LEU A 170 18.60 -0.88 19.25
C LEU A 170 18.84 -0.29 17.86
N ASP A 171 19.25 -1.11 16.90
CA ASP A 171 19.42 -0.70 15.51
C ASP A 171 18.08 -0.24 14.90
N ALA A 172 17.00 -0.97 15.12
CA ALA A 172 15.66 -0.62 14.64
C ALA A 172 15.12 0.67 15.29
N GLN A 173 15.38 0.89 16.59
CA GLN A 173 15.01 2.14 17.28
C GLN A 173 15.78 3.33 16.72
N SER A 174 17.09 3.19 16.51
CA SER A 174 17.94 4.22 15.91
C SER A 174 17.44 4.59 14.50
N LEU A 175 17.14 3.60 13.67
CA LEU A 175 16.60 3.79 12.33
C LEU A 175 15.22 4.46 12.37
N SER A 176 14.36 4.09 13.32
CA SER A 176 13.05 4.72 13.52
C SER A 176 13.16 6.21 13.77
N ILE A 177 14.09 6.61 14.65
CA ILE A 177 14.32 8.03 14.99
C ILE A 177 14.78 8.82 13.74
N LYS A 178 15.72 8.23 12.97
CA LYS A 178 16.24 8.85 11.74
C LYS A 178 15.15 9.06 10.69
N LEU A 179 14.37 8.01 10.41
CA LEU A 179 13.31 8.07 9.40
C LEU A 179 12.14 8.95 9.86
N PHE A 180 11.75 8.88 11.13
CA PHE A 180 10.71 9.75 11.68
C PHE A 180 11.03 11.24 11.50
N LYS A 181 12.28 11.63 11.77
CA LYS A 181 12.73 13.01 11.51
C LYS A 181 12.62 13.39 10.04
N LYS A 182 13.04 12.48 9.15
CA LYS A 182 12.98 12.71 7.70
C LYS A 182 11.54 12.86 7.16
N ILE A 183 10.59 12.12 7.73
CA ILE A 183 9.16 12.19 7.34
C ILE A 183 8.51 13.50 7.82
N ASN A 184 8.97 14.05 8.95
CA ASN A 184 8.32 15.21 9.56
C ASN A 184 8.97 16.57 9.21
N ASN A 185 10.15 16.55 8.59
CA ASN A 185 10.80 17.75 8.06
C ASN A 185 10.28 18.07 6.66
#